data_c1c20597808a77efe05e6bbd0f639c8d
#
_entry.id   c1c20597808a77efe05e6bbd0f639c8d
#
_cell.length_a   1.000
_cell.length_b   1.000
_cell.length_c   1.000
_cell.angle_alpha   90.00
_cell.angle_beta   90.00
_cell.angle_gamma   90.00
#
_symmetry.space_group_name_H-M   'P 1'
#
loop_
_entity.id
_entity.type
_entity.pdbx_description
1 polymer ?
#
loop_
_entity_poly.entity_id
_entity_poly.type
_entity_poly.pdbx_seq_one_letter_code
_entity_poly.pdbx_strand_id
1 'polypeptide(L)'
;NNELTILGLGGIDNMKLNTKLDGEKAEYILSYLPKIQQETFTLGAVYRHYAGIHVQSVVVSHSYLNNRNTKYLNNDESSTDNLSLKLRSVEQETKFRIENTSTFGNWKINFGANLDYSQYTNTTFQRVYIDEGRTFDYHTYLGMWRWGIFGTINYATTDERFTASLGVRTDANNFSSGMKG
;
A
#
# COMPACT_ATOMS: atom_id res chain seq x y z
N ASN A 1 -21.50 4.04 24.87
CA ASN A 1 -20.12 3.58 25.07
C ASN A 1 -19.26 3.94 23.85
N ASN A 2 -17.98 4.16 24.11
CA ASN A 2 -17.01 4.48 23.05
C ASN A 2 -15.82 3.53 23.15
N GLU A 3 -15.23 3.22 22.01
CA GLU A 3 -14.04 2.38 21.90
C GLU A 3 -13.05 3.05 20.94
N LEU A 4 -11.80 3.12 21.31
CA LEU A 4 -10.71 3.57 20.44
C LEU A 4 -9.65 2.46 20.37
N THR A 5 -9.37 2.00 19.16
CA THR A 5 -8.30 1.04 18.90
C THR A 5 -7.23 1.72 18.05
N ILE A 6 -5.97 1.62 18.45
CA ILE A 6 -4.81 2.09 17.67
C ILE A 6 -3.94 0.90 17.34
N LEU A 7 -3.52 0.80 16.08
CA LEU A 7 -2.66 -0.24 15.57
C LEU A 7 -1.46 0.39 14.86
N GLY A 8 -0.26 -0.11 15.16
CA GLY A 8 0.98 0.26 14.46
C GLY A 8 1.77 -0.99 14.09
N LEU A 9 2.23 -1.03 12.85
CA LEU A 9 3.13 -2.07 12.34
C LEU A 9 4.27 -1.40 11.59
N GLY A 10 5.47 -1.96 11.66
CA GLY A 10 6.61 -1.47 10.91
C GLY A 10 7.65 -2.55 10.68
N GLY A 11 8.45 -2.38 9.63
CA GLY A 11 9.53 -3.27 9.27
C GLY A 11 10.65 -2.53 8.56
N ILE A 12 11.87 -2.99 8.78
CA ILE A 12 13.07 -2.53 8.10
C ILE A 12 13.80 -3.76 7.59
N ASP A 13 13.95 -3.83 6.26
CA ASP A 13 14.70 -4.88 5.61
C ASP A 13 15.96 -4.31 4.95
N ASN A 14 17.08 -5.01 5.10
CA ASN A 14 18.35 -4.64 4.51
C ASN A 14 19.01 -5.90 3.94
N MET A 15 18.76 -6.18 2.68
CA MET A 15 19.32 -7.33 1.98
C MET A 15 20.68 -6.98 1.38
N LYS A 16 21.71 -7.67 1.83
CA LYS A 16 23.07 -7.59 1.29
C LYS A 16 23.35 -8.81 0.44
N LEU A 17 24.14 -8.62 -0.62
CA LEU A 17 24.60 -9.72 -1.45
C LEU A 17 25.60 -10.59 -0.65
N ASN A 18 25.47 -11.90 -0.76
CA ASN A 18 26.47 -12.82 -0.23
C ASN A 18 27.58 -13.01 -1.26
N THR A 19 28.61 -12.17 -1.18
CA THR A 19 29.77 -12.19 -2.10
C THR A 19 30.79 -13.29 -1.79
N LYS A 20 30.53 -14.16 -0.81
CA LYS A 20 31.41 -15.28 -0.45
C LYS A 20 31.09 -16.58 -1.19
N LEU A 21 30.13 -16.53 -2.12
CA LEU A 21 29.80 -17.68 -2.97
C LEU A 21 30.80 -17.80 -4.09
N ASP A 22 31.52 -18.92 -4.15
CA ASP A 22 32.48 -19.23 -5.19
C ASP A 22 31.80 -19.94 -6.40
N GLY A 23 32.26 -19.62 -7.59
CA GLY A 23 31.87 -20.26 -8.85
C GLY A 23 31.29 -19.29 -9.87
N GLU A 24 31.58 -19.51 -11.14
CA GLU A 24 31.21 -18.67 -12.30
C GLU A 24 29.69 -18.36 -12.31
N LYS A 25 28.85 -19.32 -11.97
CA LYS A 25 27.39 -19.13 -11.91
C LYS A 25 26.98 -18.19 -10.78
N ALA A 26 27.66 -18.24 -9.64
CA ALA A 26 27.39 -17.36 -8.51
C ALA A 26 27.83 -15.93 -8.81
N GLU A 27 29.00 -15.74 -9.39
CA GLU A 27 29.47 -14.42 -9.84
C GLU A 27 28.54 -13.81 -10.87
N TYR A 28 28.08 -14.59 -11.83
CA TYR A 28 27.09 -14.15 -12.82
C TYR A 28 25.79 -13.68 -12.16
N ILE A 29 25.21 -14.45 -11.25
CA ILE A 29 23.98 -14.09 -10.55
C ILE A 29 24.20 -12.81 -9.70
N LEU A 30 25.28 -12.75 -8.94
CA LEU A 30 25.64 -11.60 -8.10
C LEU A 30 25.84 -10.33 -8.96
N SER A 31 26.33 -10.49 -10.20
CA SER A 31 26.50 -9.35 -11.11
C SER A 31 25.20 -8.68 -11.52
N TYR A 32 24.03 -9.30 -11.37
CA TYR A 32 22.73 -8.76 -11.74
C TYR A 32 21.87 -8.31 -10.55
N LEU A 33 22.13 -8.82 -9.36
CA LEU A 33 21.30 -8.51 -8.19
C LEU A 33 21.65 -7.14 -7.59
N PRO A 34 20.66 -6.28 -7.32
CA PRO A 34 20.86 -5.06 -6.55
C PRO A 34 20.91 -5.35 -5.05
N LYS A 35 21.50 -4.46 -4.27
CA LYS A 35 21.23 -4.34 -2.84
C LYS A 35 19.84 -3.72 -2.66
N ILE A 36 19.04 -4.31 -1.78
CA ILE A 36 17.68 -3.86 -1.51
C ILE A 36 17.59 -3.42 -0.05
N GLN A 37 17.08 -2.21 0.14
CA GLN A 37 16.73 -1.67 1.45
C GLN A 37 15.28 -1.26 1.41
N GLN A 38 14.52 -1.69 2.41
CA GLN A 38 13.09 -1.43 2.48
C GLN A 38 12.71 -0.97 3.89
N GLU A 39 11.95 0.09 3.97
CA GLU A 39 11.37 0.61 5.19
C GLU A 39 9.86 0.69 4.99
N THR A 40 9.11 0.08 5.88
CA THR A 40 7.64 0.12 5.81
C THR A 40 7.04 0.39 7.18
N PHE A 41 5.95 1.13 7.22
CA PHE A 41 5.11 1.23 8.39
C PHE A 41 3.64 1.42 8.00
N THR A 42 2.76 0.99 8.88
CA THR A 42 1.33 1.30 8.82
C THR A 42 0.88 1.69 10.21
N LEU A 43 0.20 2.83 10.29
CA LEU A 43 -0.46 3.31 11.50
C LEU A 43 -1.95 3.47 11.22
N GLY A 44 -2.79 2.98 12.12
CA GLY A 44 -4.23 3.07 11.98
C GLY A 44 -4.93 3.32 13.31
N ALA A 45 -6.09 3.95 13.25
CA ALA A 45 -6.98 4.16 14.38
C ALA A 45 -8.42 3.85 13.96
N VAL A 46 -9.15 3.20 14.86
CA VAL A 46 -10.58 2.91 14.73
C VAL A 46 -11.27 3.46 15.94
N TYR A 47 -12.19 4.39 15.73
CA TYR A 47 -13.10 4.87 16.77
C TYR A 47 -14.49 4.30 16.53
N ARG A 48 -15.10 3.72 17.57
CA ARG A 48 -16.48 3.21 17.55
C ARG A 48 -17.30 3.90 18.61
N HIS A 49 -18.47 4.33 18.20
CA HIS A 49 -19.51 4.88 19.09
C HIS A 49 -20.72 3.97 19.08
N TYR A 50 -21.10 3.48 20.26
CA TYR A 50 -22.24 2.59 20.46
C TYR A 50 -23.42 3.39 21.01
N ALA A 51 -24.48 3.52 20.23
CA ALA A 51 -25.69 4.29 20.56
C ALA A 51 -26.94 3.43 20.32
N GLY A 52 -27.34 2.69 21.35
CA GLY A 52 -28.47 1.77 21.27
C GLY A 52 -28.30 0.67 20.23
N ILE A 53 -29.14 0.70 19.19
CA ILE A 53 -29.07 -0.26 18.06
C ILE A 53 -28.05 0.13 16.99
N HIS A 54 -27.39 1.28 17.14
CA HIS A 54 -26.44 1.82 16.16
C HIS A 54 -25.00 1.66 16.64
N VAL A 55 -24.12 1.28 15.71
CA VAL A 55 -22.68 1.31 15.89
C VAL A 55 -22.10 2.17 14.78
N GLN A 56 -21.55 3.31 15.16
CA GLN A 56 -20.87 4.23 14.25
C GLN A 56 -19.37 4.00 14.34
N SER A 57 -18.72 3.86 13.20
CA SER A 57 -17.28 3.63 13.14
C SER A 57 -16.60 4.68 12.25
N VAL A 58 -15.49 5.22 12.74
CA VAL A 58 -14.57 6.05 11.97
C VAL A 58 -13.21 5.36 11.95
N VAL A 59 -12.66 5.14 10.77
CA VAL A 59 -11.37 4.52 10.57
C VAL A 59 -10.46 5.47 9.82
N VAL A 60 -9.25 5.65 10.31
CA VAL A 60 -8.18 6.33 9.59
C VAL A 60 -6.94 5.47 9.61
N SER A 61 -6.22 5.38 8.50
CA SER A 61 -4.93 4.69 8.43
C SER A 61 -4.00 5.39 7.45
N HIS A 62 -2.71 5.26 7.72
CA HIS A 62 -1.64 5.71 6.84
C HIS A 62 -0.60 4.60 6.72
N SER A 63 -0.27 4.25 5.48
CA SER A 63 0.78 3.29 5.13
C SER A 63 1.87 3.99 4.36
N TYR A 64 3.10 3.62 4.63
CA TYR A 64 4.30 4.13 3.99
C TYR A 64 5.24 2.98 3.64
N LEU A 65 5.76 2.99 2.42
CA LEU A 65 6.79 2.09 1.94
C LEU A 65 7.86 2.90 1.22
N ASN A 66 9.12 2.74 1.63
CA ASN A 66 10.29 3.31 0.96
C ASN A 66 11.20 2.15 0.55
N ASN A 67 11.35 1.96 -0.74
CA ASN A 67 12.19 0.93 -1.32
C ASN A 67 13.37 1.58 -2.04
N ARG A 68 14.58 1.10 -1.74
CA ARG A 68 15.84 1.59 -2.33
C ARG A 68 16.61 0.42 -2.90
N ASN A 69 16.91 0.48 -4.18
CA ASN A 69 17.72 -0.51 -4.88
C ASN A 69 19.00 0.17 -5.37
N THR A 70 20.14 -0.39 -5.01
CA THR A 70 21.44 0.15 -5.41
C THR A 70 22.30 -0.96 -5.99
N LYS A 71 22.95 -0.67 -7.10
CA LYS A 71 23.84 -1.60 -7.75
C LYS A 71 25.08 -0.89 -8.26
N TYR A 72 26.21 -1.52 -8.06
CA TYR A 72 27.52 -1.11 -8.58
C TYR A 72 28.05 -2.13 -9.59
N LEU A 73 28.82 -1.65 -10.55
CA LEU A 73 29.54 -2.49 -11.51
C LEU A 73 30.48 -3.44 -10.75
N ASN A 74 30.44 -4.72 -11.08
CA ASN A 74 31.21 -5.78 -10.42
C ASN A 74 31.05 -5.79 -8.86
N ASN A 75 29.96 -5.22 -8.33
CA ASN A 75 29.72 -5.04 -6.91
C ASN A 75 30.81 -4.19 -6.18
N ASP A 76 31.55 -3.41 -6.95
CA ASP A 76 32.60 -2.52 -6.41
C ASP A 76 32.03 -1.16 -5.99
N GLU A 77 31.94 -0.94 -4.69
CA GLU A 77 31.42 0.29 -4.05
C GLU A 77 32.51 1.32 -3.76
N SER A 78 33.74 1.09 -4.17
CA SER A 78 34.86 1.98 -3.86
C SER A 78 34.76 3.34 -4.55
N SER A 79 34.02 3.43 -5.66
CA SER A 79 33.80 4.65 -6.43
C SER A 79 32.34 4.84 -6.83
N THR A 80 31.87 6.08 -6.81
CA THR A 80 30.56 6.48 -7.38
C THR A 80 30.48 6.29 -8.90
N ASP A 81 31.63 6.22 -9.58
CA ASP A 81 31.67 5.95 -11.01
C ASP A 81 31.21 4.54 -11.37
N ASN A 82 31.33 3.62 -10.42
CA ASN A 82 30.84 2.25 -10.53
C ASN A 82 29.31 2.13 -10.30
N LEU A 83 28.64 3.21 -9.89
CA LEU A 83 27.21 3.19 -9.67
C LEU A 83 26.47 2.95 -10.99
N SER A 84 25.80 1.80 -11.12
CA SER A 84 25.06 1.42 -12.32
C SER A 84 23.54 1.60 -12.17
N LEU A 85 23.01 1.41 -10.95
CA LEU A 85 21.58 1.60 -10.66
C LEU A 85 21.42 2.21 -9.26
N LYS A 86 20.63 3.27 -9.18
CA LYS A 86 20.10 3.80 -7.92
C LYS A 86 18.62 4.12 -8.14
N LEU A 87 17.77 3.30 -7.57
CA LEU A 87 16.34 3.46 -7.61
C LEU A 87 15.84 3.73 -6.19
N ARG A 88 14.97 4.72 -6.05
CA ARG A 88 14.21 4.95 -4.84
C ARG A 88 12.74 5.12 -5.20
N SER A 89 11.88 4.24 -4.70
CA SER A 89 10.43 4.40 -4.78
C SER A 89 9.84 4.60 -3.39
N VAL A 90 8.89 5.53 -3.31
CA VAL A 90 8.11 5.77 -2.11
C VAL A 90 6.64 5.64 -2.45
N GLU A 91 5.95 4.79 -1.71
CA GLU A 91 4.51 4.59 -1.79
C GLU A 91 3.88 5.01 -0.48
N GLN A 92 2.82 5.82 -0.56
CA GLN A 92 2.07 6.27 0.60
C GLN A 92 0.58 6.12 0.30
N GLU A 93 -0.16 5.67 1.30
CA GLU A 93 -1.60 5.59 1.19
C GLU A 93 -2.26 6.01 2.50
N THR A 94 -3.15 7.00 2.40
CA THR A 94 -3.99 7.44 3.52
C THR A 94 -5.42 7.03 3.23
N LYS A 95 -6.05 6.33 4.16
CA LYS A 95 -7.44 5.88 4.05
C LYS A 95 -8.28 6.47 5.16
N PHE A 96 -9.45 6.92 4.79
CA PHE A 96 -10.49 7.35 5.69
C PHE A 96 -11.78 6.58 5.36
N ARG A 97 -12.45 6.07 6.39
CA ARG A 97 -13.72 5.36 6.25
C ARG A 97 -14.64 5.72 7.40
N ILE A 98 -15.88 5.97 7.05
CA ILE A 98 -16.98 6.11 8.02
C ILE A 98 -18.05 5.08 7.70
N GLU A 99 -18.63 4.49 8.71
CA GLU A 99 -19.74 3.57 8.55
C GLU A 99 -20.67 3.58 9.74
N ASN A 100 -21.94 3.28 9.48
CA ASN A 100 -22.95 3.04 10.50
C ASN A 100 -23.56 1.68 10.29
N THR A 101 -23.62 0.90 11.35
CA THR A 101 -24.33 -0.38 11.41
C THR A 101 -25.49 -0.23 12.37
N SER A 102 -26.69 -0.61 11.94
CA SER A 102 -27.92 -0.58 12.74
C SER A 102 -28.57 -1.95 12.76
N THR A 103 -29.00 -2.40 13.95
CA THR A 103 -29.65 -3.70 14.13
C THR A 103 -31.08 -3.51 14.61
N PHE A 104 -32.07 -3.94 13.81
CA PHE A 104 -33.51 -3.82 14.07
C PHE A 104 -34.14 -5.21 14.07
N GLY A 105 -34.27 -5.84 15.23
CA GLY A 105 -34.75 -7.22 15.31
C GLY A 105 -33.92 -8.16 14.43
N ASN A 106 -34.51 -8.72 13.40
CA ASN A 106 -33.89 -9.66 12.47
C ASN A 106 -33.09 -8.99 11.34
N TRP A 107 -33.08 -7.67 11.27
CA TRP A 107 -32.40 -6.90 10.22
C TRP A 107 -31.12 -6.26 10.72
N LYS A 108 -30.06 -6.34 9.93
CA LYS A 108 -28.83 -5.60 10.15
C LYS A 108 -28.52 -4.79 8.89
N ILE A 109 -28.50 -3.49 9.03
CA ILE A 109 -28.22 -2.54 7.94
C ILE A 109 -26.87 -1.90 8.21
N ASN A 110 -26.00 -1.93 7.21
CA ASN A 110 -24.71 -1.24 7.25
C ASN A 110 -24.61 -0.32 6.03
N PHE A 111 -24.14 0.89 6.23
CA PHE A 111 -23.81 1.81 5.14
C PHE A 111 -22.62 2.67 5.52
N GLY A 112 -21.88 3.11 4.51
CA GLY A 112 -20.69 3.90 4.74
C GLY A 112 -20.09 4.51 3.49
N ALA A 113 -19.01 5.26 3.71
CA ALA A 113 -18.21 5.86 2.67
C ALA A 113 -16.73 5.70 2.98
N ASN A 114 -15.91 5.65 1.95
CA ASN A 114 -14.46 5.66 2.03
C ASN A 114 -13.86 6.75 1.15
N LEU A 115 -12.73 7.27 1.57
CA LEU A 115 -11.90 8.20 0.83
C LEU A 115 -10.44 7.77 1.01
N ASP A 116 -9.76 7.49 -0.10
CA ASP A 116 -8.39 7.03 -0.11
C ASP A 116 -7.54 8.00 -0.95
N TYR A 117 -6.37 8.35 -0.46
CA TYR A 117 -5.35 9.06 -1.23
C TYR A 117 -4.09 8.20 -1.31
N SER A 118 -3.71 7.85 -2.52
CA SER A 118 -2.49 7.09 -2.82
C SER A 118 -1.50 7.96 -3.56
N GLN A 119 -0.23 7.89 -3.17
CA GLN A 119 0.87 8.61 -3.79
C GLN A 119 2.02 7.65 -4.06
N TYR A 120 2.57 7.73 -5.26
CA TYR A 120 3.78 7.03 -5.67
C TYR A 120 4.79 8.02 -6.20
N THR A 121 6.02 7.93 -5.72
CA THR A 121 7.17 8.66 -6.27
C THR A 121 8.27 7.68 -6.61
N ASN A 122 8.94 7.89 -7.73
CA ASN A 122 10.10 7.11 -8.13
C ASN A 122 11.18 8.06 -8.64
N THR A 123 12.40 7.84 -8.18
CA THR A 123 13.62 8.47 -8.71
C THR A 123 14.56 7.34 -9.11
N THR A 124 14.93 7.28 -10.37
CA THR A 124 15.81 6.25 -10.91
C THR A 124 16.96 6.89 -11.65
N PHE A 125 18.17 6.55 -11.22
CA PHE A 125 19.39 6.73 -11.97
C PHE A 125 19.86 5.37 -12.48
N GLN A 126 20.13 5.26 -13.77
CA GLN A 126 20.67 4.05 -14.39
C GLN A 126 21.77 4.42 -15.37
N ARG A 127 22.92 3.76 -15.26
CA ARG A 127 24.01 3.84 -16.22
C ARG A 127 24.09 2.55 -17.00
N VAL A 128 24.04 2.66 -18.32
CA VAL A 128 24.18 1.55 -19.25
C VAL A 128 25.57 1.64 -19.85
N TYR A 129 26.39 0.62 -19.65
CA TYR A 129 27.79 0.57 -20.09
C TYR A 129 27.97 0.15 -21.55
N ILE A 130 26.88 -0.03 -22.29
CA ILE A 130 26.87 -0.28 -23.73
C ILE A 130 26.87 1.10 -24.42
N ASP A 131 27.66 1.31 -25.46
CA ASP A 131 27.78 2.57 -26.23
C ASP A 131 28.12 3.82 -25.38
N GLU A 132 29.36 3.92 -24.90
CA GLU A 132 29.92 5.10 -24.22
C GLU A 132 29.25 5.49 -22.89
N GLY A 133 28.57 4.55 -22.22
CA GLY A 133 28.09 4.76 -20.84
C GLY A 133 26.95 5.78 -20.73
N ARG A 134 25.86 5.57 -21.44
CA ARG A 134 24.67 6.43 -21.32
C ARG A 134 24.05 6.36 -19.93
N THR A 135 23.68 7.49 -19.42
CA THR A 135 22.94 7.63 -18.15
C THR A 135 21.50 8.01 -18.40
N PHE A 136 20.60 7.36 -17.66
CA PHE A 136 19.19 7.72 -17.59
C PHE A 136 18.90 8.20 -16.17
N ASP A 137 18.32 9.37 -16.07
CA ASP A 137 17.84 9.94 -14.82
C ASP A 137 16.41 10.40 -15.03
N TYR A 138 15.49 9.81 -14.29
CA TYR A 138 14.08 10.17 -14.39
C TYR A 138 13.39 10.15 -13.03
N HIS A 139 12.40 11.02 -12.92
CA HIS A 139 11.55 11.15 -11.76
C HIS A 139 10.09 10.98 -12.17
N THR A 140 9.36 10.15 -11.43
CA THR A 140 7.94 9.90 -11.62
C THR A 140 7.17 10.24 -10.37
N TYR A 141 6.05 10.94 -10.53
CA TYR A 141 5.09 11.21 -9.49
C TYR A 141 3.69 10.83 -9.96
N LEU A 142 2.98 10.06 -9.15
CA LEU A 142 1.57 9.71 -9.35
C LEU A 142 0.82 9.99 -8.05
N GLY A 143 -0.30 10.70 -8.14
CA GLY A 143 -1.22 10.93 -7.04
C GLY A 143 -2.63 10.56 -7.46
N MET A 144 -3.34 9.79 -6.65
CA MET A 144 -4.68 9.31 -6.98
C MET A 144 -5.59 9.39 -5.77
N TRP A 145 -6.76 9.99 -5.97
CA TRP A 145 -7.89 9.94 -5.06
C TRP A 145 -8.86 8.86 -5.49
N ARG A 146 -9.33 8.07 -4.54
CA ARG A 146 -10.42 7.12 -4.68
C ARG A 146 -11.46 7.38 -3.62
N TRP A 147 -12.71 7.30 -3.99
CA TRP A 147 -13.83 7.43 -3.06
C TRP A 147 -14.93 6.44 -3.41
N GLY A 148 -15.68 6.04 -2.43
CA GLY A 148 -16.76 5.10 -2.63
C GLY A 148 -17.82 5.19 -1.54
N ILE A 149 -19.00 4.75 -1.88
CA ILE A 149 -20.11 4.55 -0.95
C ILE A 149 -20.59 3.10 -1.06
N PHE A 150 -21.06 2.55 0.03
CA PHE A 150 -21.55 1.19 0.08
C PHE A 150 -22.70 1.06 1.07
N GLY A 151 -23.53 0.06 0.84
CA GLY A 151 -24.60 -0.34 1.76
C GLY A 151 -24.86 -1.81 1.68
N THR A 152 -25.20 -2.44 2.82
CA THR A 152 -25.64 -3.83 2.90
C THR A 152 -26.84 -3.96 3.81
N ILE A 153 -27.77 -4.82 3.43
CA ILE A 153 -28.91 -5.22 4.24
C ILE A 153 -28.84 -6.72 4.44
N ASN A 154 -28.85 -7.15 5.68
CA ASN A 154 -28.84 -8.55 6.07
C ASN A 154 -30.11 -8.86 6.86
N TYR A 155 -30.72 -9.99 6.57
CA TYR A 155 -31.85 -10.53 7.31
C TYR A 155 -31.50 -11.92 7.81
N ALA A 156 -31.80 -12.23 9.06
CA ALA A 156 -31.69 -13.56 9.64
C ALA A 156 -32.95 -13.90 10.41
N THR A 157 -33.51 -15.10 10.22
CA THR A 157 -34.61 -15.57 11.06
C THR A 157 -34.14 -15.83 12.47
N THR A 158 -35.06 -15.75 13.45
CA THR A 158 -34.74 -15.93 14.88
C THR A 158 -34.15 -17.30 15.20
N ASP A 159 -34.49 -18.32 14.40
CA ASP A 159 -33.93 -19.68 14.48
C ASP A 159 -32.68 -19.91 13.65
N GLU A 160 -32.15 -18.83 13.02
CA GLU A 160 -30.92 -18.80 12.19
C GLU A 160 -30.97 -19.79 10.98
N ARG A 161 -32.15 -20.36 10.67
CA ARG A 161 -32.29 -21.32 9.55
C ARG A 161 -32.29 -20.67 8.18
N PHE A 162 -32.65 -19.40 8.11
CA PHE A 162 -32.66 -18.63 6.88
C PHE A 162 -31.92 -17.31 7.08
N THR A 163 -30.95 -17.03 6.20
CA THR A 163 -30.25 -15.75 6.11
C THR A 163 -30.26 -15.26 4.67
N ALA A 164 -30.47 -13.96 4.49
CA ALA A 164 -30.38 -13.29 3.19
C ALA A 164 -29.54 -12.02 3.33
N SER A 165 -28.74 -11.71 2.31
CA SER A 165 -27.90 -10.52 2.27
C SER A 165 -27.97 -9.89 0.89
N LEU A 166 -28.12 -8.57 0.87
CA LEU A 166 -28.02 -7.75 -0.34
C LEU A 166 -27.05 -6.60 -0.08
N GLY A 167 -26.11 -6.40 -0.98
CA GLY A 167 -25.14 -5.32 -0.90
C GLY A 167 -25.01 -4.58 -2.22
N VAL A 168 -24.79 -3.26 -2.11
CA VAL A 168 -24.46 -2.39 -3.24
C VAL A 168 -23.23 -1.57 -2.89
N ARG A 169 -22.40 -1.30 -3.90
CA ARG A 169 -21.21 -0.47 -3.77
C ARG A 169 -20.97 0.27 -5.09
N THR A 170 -20.56 1.51 -4.98
CA THR A 170 -20.01 2.28 -6.10
C THR A 170 -18.71 2.95 -5.69
N ASP A 171 -17.74 2.94 -6.60
CA ASP A 171 -16.43 3.55 -6.40
C ASP A 171 -16.07 4.42 -7.60
N ALA A 172 -15.33 5.49 -7.35
CA ALA A 172 -14.80 6.37 -8.36
C ALA A 172 -13.37 6.79 -8.02
N ASN A 173 -12.63 7.29 -9.00
CA ASN A 173 -11.29 7.86 -8.80
C ASN A 173 -11.06 9.01 -9.78
N ASN A 174 -10.01 9.80 -9.52
CA ASN A 174 -9.62 10.92 -10.39
C ASN A 174 -8.61 10.51 -11.49
N PHE A 175 -8.20 9.25 -11.54
CA PHE A 175 -7.18 8.78 -12.48
C PHE A 175 -7.79 8.24 -13.78
N SER A 176 -8.97 7.64 -13.73
CA SER A 176 -9.66 7.05 -14.86
C SER A 176 -10.95 7.79 -15.19
N SER A 177 -11.08 8.29 -16.42
CA SER A 177 -12.30 8.96 -16.88
C SER A 177 -13.51 8.02 -16.97
N GLY A 178 -13.30 6.72 -17.13
CA GLY A 178 -14.36 5.70 -17.20
C GLY A 178 -15.01 5.38 -15.84
N MET A 179 -14.44 5.84 -14.73
CA MET A 179 -14.97 5.65 -13.37
C MET A 179 -15.54 6.94 -12.76
N LYS A 180 -15.75 7.96 -13.57
CA LYS A 180 -16.45 9.20 -13.19
C LYS A 180 -17.94 9.07 -13.49
N GLY A 181 -18.55 8.00 -12.99
CA GLY A 181 -19.99 7.78 -13.12
C GLY A 181 -20.78 8.51 -12.06
#